data_44a68edd245cee9e542273a5abf0c224
#
_entry.id   44a68edd245cee9e542273a5abf0c224
#
_cell.length_a   1.000
_cell.length_b   1.000
_cell.length_c   1.000
_cell.angle_alpha   90.00
_cell.angle_beta   90.00
_cell.angle_gamma   90.00
#
_symmetry.space_group_name_H-M   'P 1'
#
loop_
_entity.id
_entity.type
_entity.pdbx_description
1 polymer ?
#
loop_
_entity_poly.entity_id
_entity_poly.type
_entity_poly.pdbx_seq_one_letter_code
_entity_poly.pdbx_strand_id
1 'polypeptide(L)'
;MSDLQKLLTEFAAGRVALIERHEASARTVSNYDFNNTYQYVINREETHLSWLQTALSEYGVVLPPAGADALPPPPPPTRGQKVESGAFRGILDDDARYLGAFVEKWRAPVNAITHARHRNMLNVILGESIEHQRFFEQAAAGFEDLLGRRTGGVPRVGAVLPTRWLE
;
A
#
# COMPACT_ATOMS: atom_id res chain seq x y z
N MET A 1 18.34 -8.63 21.61
CA MET A 1 17.45 -8.68 20.44
C MET A 1 18.23 -9.32 19.29
N SER A 2 17.72 -10.37 18.68
CA SER A 2 18.35 -10.99 17.52
C SER A 2 18.24 -10.09 16.28
N ASP A 3 19.10 -10.32 15.28
CA ASP A 3 19.04 -9.56 14.02
C ASP A 3 17.68 -9.68 13.33
N LEU A 4 17.05 -10.85 13.40
CA LEU A 4 15.72 -11.07 12.87
C LEU A 4 14.64 -10.24 13.61
N GLN A 5 14.70 -10.20 14.94
CA GLN A 5 13.77 -9.37 15.74
C GLN A 5 13.93 -7.90 15.41
N LYS A 6 15.18 -7.43 15.28
CA LYS A 6 15.46 -6.05 14.87
C LYS A 6 14.91 -5.75 13.48
N LEU A 7 15.18 -6.63 12.52
CA LEU A 7 14.68 -6.48 11.15
C LEU A 7 13.13 -6.43 11.12
N LEU A 8 12.45 -7.35 11.79
CA LEU A 8 10.99 -7.38 11.86
C LEU A 8 10.44 -6.09 12.49
N THR A 9 11.08 -5.58 13.54
CA THR A 9 10.67 -4.34 14.21
C THR A 9 10.82 -3.13 13.29
N GLU A 10 11.95 -2.99 12.63
CA GLU A 10 12.23 -1.88 11.70
C GLU A 10 11.34 -1.96 10.44
N PHE A 11 11.11 -3.16 9.93
CA PHE A 11 10.19 -3.38 8.81
C PHE A 11 8.75 -2.99 9.18
N ALA A 12 8.31 -3.39 10.38
CA ALA A 12 6.98 -3.02 10.89
C ALA A 12 6.84 -1.51 11.09
N ALA A 13 7.87 -0.82 11.60
CA ALA A 13 7.88 0.64 11.73
C ALA A 13 7.72 1.33 10.38
N GLY A 14 8.42 0.86 9.36
CA GLY A 14 8.28 1.37 7.99
C GLY A 14 6.88 1.13 7.41
N ARG A 15 6.24 -0.01 7.73
CA ARG A 15 4.87 -0.30 7.32
C ARG A 15 3.87 0.62 8.02
N VAL A 16 4.01 0.85 9.31
CA VAL A 16 3.17 1.81 10.05
C VAL A 16 3.27 3.20 9.44
N ALA A 17 4.48 3.67 9.15
CA ALA A 17 4.70 4.98 8.53
C ALA A 17 4.03 5.11 7.16
N LEU A 18 4.05 4.06 6.33
CA LEU A 18 3.35 4.04 5.04
C LEU A 18 1.83 4.10 5.20
N ILE A 19 1.26 3.33 6.15
CA ILE A 19 -0.19 3.37 6.43
C ILE A 19 -0.61 4.78 6.83
N GLU A 20 0.09 5.41 7.77
CA GLU A 20 -0.21 6.78 8.21
C GLU A 20 -0.13 7.78 7.05
N ARG A 21 0.88 7.65 6.19
CA ARG A 21 1.03 8.49 5.00
C ARG A 21 -0.12 8.28 4.03
N HIS A 22 -0.50 7.03 3.73
CA HIS A 22 -1.59 6.72 2.81
C HIS A 22 -2.95 7.16 3.36
N GLU A 23 -3.18 7.05 4.67
CA GLU A 23 -4.37 7.59 5.31
C GLU A 23 -4.45 9.12 5.19
N ALA A 24 -3.33 9.82 5.38
CA ALA A 24 -3.27 11.27 5.19
C ALA A 24 -3.53 11.66 3.73
N SER A 25 -2.97 10.91 2.77
CA SER A 25 -3.21 11.11 1.34
C SER A 25 -4.68 10.85 0.99
N ALA A 26 -5.27 9.78 1.50
CA ALA A 26 -6.68 9.42 1.27
C ALA A 26 -7.65 10.52 1.76
N ARG A 27 -7.32 11.20 2.87
CA ARG A 27 -8.11 12.33 3.36
C ARG A 27 -8.02 13.56 2.44
N THR A 28 -6.95 13.69 1.69
CA THR A 28 -6.69 14.82 0.79
C THR A 28 -7.21 14.55 -0.62
N VAL A 29 -7.14 13.31 -1.09
CA VAL A 29 -7.56 12.90 -2.44
C VAL A 29 -9.07 12.71 -2.48
N SER A 30 -9.77 13.70 -3.02
CA SER A 30 -11.25 13.69 -3.13
C SER A 30 -11.78 13.01 -4.39
N ASN A 31 -10.92 12.67 -5.37
CA ASN A 31 -11.32 11.87 -6.52
C ASN A 31 -11.75 10.48 -6.06
N TYR A 32 -12.97 10.07 -6.42
CA TYR A 32 -13.59 8.82 -5.95
C TYR A 32 -12.78 7.58 -6.32
N ASP A 33 -12.34 7.46 -7.56
CA ASP A 33 -11.62 6.28 -8.03
C ASP A 33 -10.24 6.17 -7.39
N PHE A 34 -9.52 7.29 -7.25
CA PHE A 34 -8.23 7.32 -6.57
C PHE A 34 -8.37 7.05 -5.06
N ASN A 35 -9.40 7.61 -4.43
CA ASN A 35 -9.68 7.33 -3.03
C ASN A 35 -9.96 5.84 -2.80
N ASN A 36 -10.72 5.20 -3.69
CA ASN A 36 -10.93 3.75 -3.63
C ASN A 36 -9.62 2.96 -3.73
N THR A 37 -8.69 3.41 -4.56
CA THR A 37 -7.36 2.79 -4.66
C THR A 37 -6.60 2.91 -3.33
N TYR A 38 -6.62 4.10 -2.69
CA TYR A 38 -6.06 4.27 -1.35
C TYR A 38 -6.71 3.35 -0.32
N GLN A 39 -8.04 3.25 -0.30
CA GLN A 39 -8.75 2.38 0.65
C GLN A 39 -8.37 0.90 0.45
N TYR A 40 -8.23 0.46 -0.79
CA TYR A 40 -7.76 -0.89 -1.09
C TYR A 40 -6.34 -1.12 -0.55
N VAL A 41 -5.41 -0.21 -0.86
CA VAL A 41 -4.01 -0.30 -0.42
C VAL A 41 -3.91 -0.31 1.10
N ILE A 42 -4.58 0.62 1.78
CA ILE A 42 -4.60 0.71 3.25
C ILE A 42 -5.11 -0.60 3.87
N ASN A 43 -6.21 -1.15 3.38
CA ASN A 43 -6.73 -2.43 3.85
C ASN A 43 -5.71 -3.58 3.72
N ARG A 44 -4.98 -3.64 2.62
CA ARG A 44 -3.94 -4.65 2.44
C ARG A 44 -2.77 -4.41 3.39
N GLU A 45 -2.36 -3.18 3.56
CA GLU A 45 -1.27 -2.80 4.46
C GLU A 45 -1.61 -3.09 5.94
N GLU A 46 -2.84 -2.88 6.36
CA GLU A 46 -3.32 -3.27 7.70
C GLU A 46 -3.29 -4.79 7.89
N THR A 47 -3.62 -5.55 6.84
CA THR A 47 -3.46 -7.00 6.84
C THR A 47 -1.98 -7.40 7.01
N HIS A 48 -1.08 -6.77 6.28
CA HIS A 48 0.37 -6.97 6.44
C HIS A 48 0.82 -6.66 7.87
N LEU A 49 0.29 -5.57 8.44
CA LEU A 49 0.63 -5.17 9.80
C LEU A 49 0.17 -6.22 10.83
N SER A 50 -0.99 -6.84 10.64
CA SER A 50 -1.46 -7.93 11.49
C SER A 50 -0.56 -9.17 11.43
N TRP A 51 -0.01 -9.49 10.26
CA TRP A 51 0.97 -10.58 10.11
C TRP A 51 2.28 -10.26 10.83
N LEU A 52 2.75 -9.02 10.70
CA LEU A 52 3.96 -8.55 11.40
C LEU A 52 3.77 -8.54 12.90
N GLN A 53 2.60 -8.14 13.39
CA GLN A 53 2.26 -8.19 14.81
C GLN A 53 2.31 -9.63 15.34
N THR A 54 1.76 -10.58 14.60
CA THR A 54 1.82 -12.01 14.97
C THR A 54 3.27 -12.49 15.02
N ALA A 55 4.07 -12.16 14.00
CA ALA A 55 5.49 -12.54 13.96
C ALA A 55 6.30 -11.93 15.12
N LEU A 56 6.08 -10.67 15.45
CA LEU A 56 6.74 -9.98 16.57
C LEU A 56 6.33 -10.56 17.92
N SER A 57 5.06 -10.92 18.08
CA SER A 57 4.54 -11.49 19.33
C SER A 57 5.20 -12.82 19.70
N GLU A 58 5.66 -13.60 18.71
CA GLU A 58 6.42 -14.84 18.95
C GLU A 58 7.75 -14.58 19.68
N TYR A 59 8.27 -13.37 19.59
CA TYR A 59 9.49 -12.93 20.25
C TYR A 59 9.23 -12.03 21.48
N GLY A 60 7.98 -11.85 21.87
CA GLY A 60 7.61 -10.93 22.95
C GLY A 60 7.82 -9.45 22.61
N VAL A 61 7.90 -9.12 21.31
CA VAL A 61 8.10 -7.74 20.83
C VAL A 61 6.76 -7.13 20.44
N VAL A 62 6.55 -5.89 20.83
CA VAL A 62 5.34 -5.12 20.50
C VAL A 62 5.59 -4.32 19.21
N LEU A 63 4.53 -4.08 18.44
CA LEU A 63 4.59 -3.19 17.28
C LEU A 63 5.15 -1.81 17.67
N PRO A 64 5.98 -1.21 16.82
CA PRO A 64 6.40 0.17 17.00
C PRO A 64 5.19 1.12 17.08
N PRO A 65 5.26 2.16 17.91
CA PRO A 65 4.19 3.14 17.99
C PRO A 65 4.06 3.93 16.67
N ALA A 66 2.86 4.42 16.42
CA ALA A 66 2.60 5.36 15.34
C ALA A 66 3.51 6.58 15.46
N GLY A 67 3.95 7.11 14.32
CA GLY A 67 4.80 8.31 14.23
C GLY A 67 6.28 8.10 14.50
N ALA A 68 6.73 6.88 14.84
CA ALA A 68 8.16 6.61 15.12
C ALA A 68 9.07 6.90 13.91
N ASP A 69 8.61 6.58 12.71
CA ASP A 69 9.30 6.80 11.43
C ASP A 69 8.43 7.62 10.45
N ALA A 70 7.70 8.63 10.96
CA ALA A 70 6.72 9.38 10.21
C ALA A 70 7.27 9.91 8.87
N LEU A 71 6.52 9.66 7.79
CA LEU A 71 6.78 10.24 6.49
C LEU A 71 6.20 11.67 6.42
N PRO A 72 6.73 12.52 5.53
CA PRO A 72 6.18 13.87 5.35
C PRO A 72 4.69 13.82 4.98
N PRO A 73 3.89 14.81 5.38
CA PRO A 73 2.49 14.90 4.98
C PRO A 73 2.38 15.06 3.45
N PRO A 74 1.25 14.66 2.84
CA PRO A 74 1.05 14.83 1.42
C PRO A 74 1.04 16.33 1.06
N PRO A 75 1.56 16.71 -0.13
CA PRO A 75 1.46 18.06 -0.61
C PRO A 75 -0.02 18.45 -0.85
N PRO A 76 -0.36 19.74 -0.84
CA PRO A 76 -1.72 20.17 -1.19
C PRO A 76 -2.01 19.85 -2.66
N PRO A 77 -3.29 19.64 -3.01
CA PRO A 77 -3.70 19.51 -4.41
C PRO A 77 -3.33 20.76 -5.22
N THR A 78 -3.06 20.58 -6.50
CA THR A 78 -2.73 21.69 -7.40
C THR A 78 -3.92 22.65 -7.54
N ARG A 79 -3.70 23.92 -7.24
CA ARG A 79 -4.73 24.97 -7.33
C ARG A 79 -5.18 25.20 -8.77
N GLY A 80 -6.46 25.49 -8.97
CA GLY A 80 -7.04 25.87 -10.26
C GLY A 80 -7.43 24.74 -11.18
N GLN A 81 -7.13 23.51 -10.82
CA GLN A 81 -7.72 22.33 -11.45
C GLN A 81 -8.97 21.92 -10.66
N LYS A 82 -10.05 21.59 -11.39
CA LYS A 82 -11.22 20.95 -10.78
C LYS A 82 -10.76 19.65 -10.12
N VAL A 83 -11.66 18.99 -9.36
CA VAL A 83 -11.44 17.70 -8.71
C VAL A 83 -11.18 16.60 -9.75
N GLU A 84 -10.30 16.89 -10.68
CA GLU A 84 -9.87 16.02 -11.79
C GLU A 84 -8.58 15.32 -11.40
N SER A 85 -8.30 14.25 -12.11
CA SER A 85 -7.13 13.37 -11.87
C SER A 85 -5.80 14.11 -11.72
N GLY A 86 -5.59 15.17 -12.51
CA GLY A 86 -4.35 15.94 -12.49
C GLY A 86 -4.08 16.73 -11.20
N ALA A 87 -5.11 17.06 -10.42
CA ALA A 87 -4.95 17.82 -9.17
C ALA A 87 -4.19 17.04 -8.08
N PHE A 88 -4.21 15.72 -8.15
CA PHE A 88 -3.64 14.82 -7.14
C PHE A 88 -2.36 14.12 -7.60
N ARG A 89 -1.88 14.44 -8.79
CA ARG A 89 -0.71 13.77 -9.38
C ARG A 89 0.52 13.79 -8.46
N GLY A 90 0.81 14.93 -7.84
CA GLY A 90 1.96 15.05 -6.95
C GLY A 90 1.87 14.15 -5.72
N ILE A 91 0.66 13.98 -5.16
CA ILE A 91 0.41 13.09 -4.03
C ILE A 91 0.63 11.62 -4.45
N LEU A 92 0.06 11.24 -5.59
CA LEU A 92 0.16 9.88 -6.12
C LEU A 92 1.61 9.52 -6.50
N ASP A 93 2.33 10.42 -7.15
CA ASP A 93 3.75 10.24 -7.49
C ASP A 93 4.61 10.07 -6.22
N ASP A 94 4.36 10.86 -5.19
CA ASP A 94 5.07 10.76 -3.91
C ASP A 94 4.80 9.42 -3.23
N ASP A 95 3.55 8.97 -3.18
CA ASP A 95 3.19 7.70 -2.55
C ASP A 95 3.75 6.49 -3.33
N ALA A 96 3.78 6.55 -4.66
CA ALA A 96 4.49 5.56 -5.48
C ALA A 96 5.98 5.51 -5.13
N ARG A 97 6.62 6.66 -4.98
CA ARG A 97 8.04 6.78 -4.65
C ARG A 97 8.35 6.25 -3.25
N TYR A 98 7.52 6.53 -2.25
CA TYR A 98 7.70 6.00 -0.89
C TYR A 98 7.58 4.47 -0.85
N LEU A 99 6.62 3.90 -1.57
CA LEU A 99 6.50 2.44 -1.71
C LEU A 99 7.71 1.83 -2.40
N GLY A 100 8.17 2.44 -3.49
CA GLY A 100 9.38 2.01 -4.20
C GLY A 100 10.61 2.04 -3.32
N ALA A 101 10.80 3.09 -2.53
CA ALA A 101 11.91 3.21 -1.58
C ALA A 101 11.83 2.15 -0.47
N PHE A 102 10.64 1.86 0.04
CA PHE A 102 10.44 0.79 1.01
C PHE A 102 10.83 -0.58 0.44
N VAL A 103 10.39 -0.90 -0.77
CA VAL A 103 10.74 -2.16 -1.44
C VAL A 103 12.25 -2.28 -1.64
N GLU A 104 12.92 -1.23 -2.14
CA GLU A 104 14.36 -1.24 -2.37
C GLU A 104 15.16 -1.36 -1.07
N LYS A 105 14.74 -0.70 0.00
CA LYS A 105 15.37 -0.81 1.32
C LYS A 105 15.36 -2.25 1.83
N TRP A 106 14.27 -2.96 1.64
CA TRP A 106 14.03 -4.24 2.31
C TRP A 106 14.32 -5.47 1.45
N ARG A 107 14.44 -5.34 0.14
CA ARG A 107 14.63 -6.48 -0.78
C ARG A 107 15.83 -7.35 -0.39
N ALA A 108 17.01 -6.78 -0.24
CA ALA A 108 18.20 -7.53 0.09
C ALA A 108 18.20 -8.05 1.54
N PRO A 109 17.88 -7.25 2.57
CA PRO A 109 17.79 -7.77 3.94
C PRO A 109 16.80 -8.91 4.12
N VAL A 110 15.64 -8.83 3.48
CA VAL A 110 14.62 -9.90 3.54
C VAL A 110 15.14 -11.18 2.89
N ASN A 111 15.76 -11.09 1.73
CA ASN A 111 16.32 -12.27 1.05
C ASN A 111 17.46 -12.94 1.82
N ALA A 112 18.14 -12.20 2.68
CA ALA A 112 19.19 -12.72 3.54
C ALA A 112 18.66 -13.48 4.79
N ILE A 113 17.38 -13.41 5.09
CA ILE A 113 16.77 -14.11 6.23
C ILE A 113 16.84 -15.63 6.01
N THR A 114 17.39 -16.36 6.97
CA THR A 114 17.46 -17.82 6.93
C THR A 114 16.15 -18.48 7.36
N HIS A 115 15.37 -17.83 8.21
CA HIS A 115 14.07 -18.33 8.68
C HIS A 115 13.02 -18.27 7.55
N ALA A 116 12.74 -19.40 6.93
CA ALA A 116 11.95 -19.50 5.69
C ALA A 116 10.54 -18.88 5.82
N ARG A 117 9.83 -19.14 6.93
CA ARG A 117 8.45 -18.62 7.13
C ARG A 117 8.44 -17.09 7.13
N HIS A 118 9.31 -16.45 7.90
CA HIS A 118 9.37 -14.99 7.95
C HIS A 118 9.86 -14.39 6.64
N ARG A 119 10.88 -15.00 6.00
CA ARG A 119 11.33 -14.56 4.68
C ARG A 119 10.19 -14.59 3.66
N ASN A 120 9.43 -15.68 3.61
CA ASN A 120 8.34 -15.83 2.65
C ASN A 120 7.21 -14.82 2.92
N MET A 121 6.82 -14.64 4.18
CA MET A 121 5.84 -13.63 4.58
C MET A 121 6.26 -12.22 4.14
N LEU A 122 7.49 -11.82 4.44
CA LEU A 122 8.00 -10.49 4.08
C LEU A 122 8.10 -10.32 2.56
N ASN A 123 8.48 -11.37 1.82
CA ASN A 123 8.50 -11.32 0.35
C ASN A 123 7.09 -11.17 -0.25
N VAL A 124 6.06 -11.75 0.34
CA VAL A 124 4.67 -11.49 -0.07
C VAL A 124 4.31 -10.02 0.14
N ILE A 125 4.65 -9.46 1.30
CA ILE A 125 4.41 -8.04 1.59
C ILE A 125 5.14 -7.14 0.58
N LEU A 126 6.40 -7.43 0.26
CA LEU A 126 7.16 -6.67 -0.75
C LEU A 126 6.54 -6.80 -2.14
N GLY A 127 6.10 -7.99 -2.53
CA GLY A 127 5.43 -8.23 -3.81
C GLY A 127 4.14 -7.42 -3.95
N GLU A 128 3.28 -7.41 -2.93
CA GLU A 128 2.08 -6.59 -2.92
C GLU A 128 2.42 -5.09 -2.89
N SER A 129 3.48 -4.69 -2.21
CA SER A 129 3.92 -3.28 -2.19
C SER A 129 4.38 -2.80 -3.57
N ILE A 130 4.99 -3.66 -4.37
CA ILE A 130 5.32 -3.37 -5.78
C ILE A 130 4.04 -3.16 -6.61
N GLU A 131 3.03 -4.00 -6.39
CA GLU A 131 1.73 -3.84 -7.06
C GLU A 131 1.06 -2.53 -6.67
N HIS A 132 1.05 -2.18 -5.39
CA HIS A 132 0.51 -0.90 -4.90
C HIS A 132 1.27 0.29 -5.46
N GLN A 133 2.59 0.21 -5.58
CA GLN A 133 3.39 1.23 -6.27
C GLN A 133 2.90 1.45 -7.70
N ARG A 134 2.66 0.38 -8.45
CA ARG A 134 2.14 0.47 -9.82
C ARG A 134 0.76 1.10 -9.87
N PHE A 135 -0.11 0.81 -8.92
CA PHE A 135 -1.41 1.47 -8.83
C PHE A 135 -1.28 3.00 -8.71
N PHE A 136 -0.41 3.47 -7.84
CA PHE A 136 -0.19 4.91 -7.69
C PHE A 136 0.50 5.53 -8.91
N GLU A 137 1.44 4.84 -9.54
CA GLU A 137 2.07 5.29 -10.80
C GLU A 137 1.04 5.41 -11.92
N GLN A 138 0.16 4.44 -12.08
CA GLN A 138 -0.91 4.46 -13.09
C GLN A 138 -1.93 5.54 -12.79
N ALA A 139 -2.33 5.71 -11.53
CA ALA A 139 -3.23 6.79 -11.12
C ALA A 139 -2.61 8.17 -11.41
N ALA A 140 -1.33 8.36 -11.12
CA ALA A 140 -0.61 9.59 -11.45
C ALA A 140 -0.55 9.85 -12.97
N ALA A 141 -0.50 8.78 -13.78
CA ALA A 141 -0.57 8.86 -15.25
C ALA A 141 -1.99 9.12 -15.79
N GLY A 142 -3.00 9.17 -14.93
CA GLY A 142 -4.39 9.51 -15.28
C GLY A 142 -5.34 8.32 -15.45
N PHE A 143 -4.90 7.08 -15.15
CA PHE A 143 -5.79 5.92 -15.16
C PHE A 143 -6.63 5.87 -13.89
N GLU A 144 -7.95 5.85 -14.02
CA GLU A 144 -8.85 5.93 -12.87
C GLU A 144 -9.35 4.56 -12.40
N ASP A 145 -9.62 3.64 -13.30
CA ASP A 145 -10.21 2.33 -12.99
C ASP A 145 -9.16 1.24 -12.76
N LEU A 146 -8.29 1.43 -11.78
CA LEU A 146 -7.17 0.53 -11.50
C LEU A 146 -7.58 -0.79 -10.86
N LEU A 147 -8.71 -0.81 -10.16
CA LEU A 147 -9.19 -1.99 -9.45
C LEU A 147 -10.14 -2.85 -10.29
N GLY A 148 -10.32 -2.53 -11.56
CA GLY A 148 -11.18 -3.27 -12.48
C GLY A 148 -12.67 -3.25 -12.11
N ARG A 149 -13.10 -2.28 -11.32
CA ARG A 149 -14.50 -2.14 -10.91
C ARG A 149 -15.40 -1.54 -11.99
N ARG A 150 -14.79 -0.82 -12.92
CA ARG A 150 -15.45 -0.32 -14.13
C ARG A 150 -14.82 -1.03 -15.32
N THR A 151 -15.67 -1.63 -16.14
CA THR A 151 -15.23 -2.14 -17.43
C THR A 151 -15.22 -0.99 -18.42
N GLY A 152 -14.05 -0.41 -18.65
CA GLY A 152 -13.89 0.69 -19.58
C GLY A 152 -14.51 0.35 -20.95
N GLY A 153 -15.63 0.97 -21.27
CA GLY A 153 -16.17 1.03 -22.61
C GLY A 153 -16.86 -0.20 -23.17
N VAL A 154 -16.88 -1.34 -22.51
CA VAL A 154 -17.67 -2.49 -22.95
C VAL A 154 -18.92 -2.60 -22.09
N PRO A 155 -20.13 -2.27 -22.61
CA PRO A 155 -21.35 -2.51 -21.86
C PRO A 155 -21.44 -4.01 -21.56
N ARG A 156 -21.51 -4.36 -20.29
CA ARG A 156 -21.85 -5.73 -19.88
C ARG A 156 -23.32 -5.97 -20.20
N VAL A 157 -23.57 -6.43 -21.41
CA VAL A 157 -24.92 -6.82 -21.79
C VAL A 157 -25.26 -8.12 -21.07
N GLY A 158 -26.10 -8.01 -20.05
CA GLY A 158 -26.79 -9.13 -19.45
C GLY A 158 -25.96 -10.09 -18.60
N ALA A 159 -24.73 -9.80 -18.32
CA ALA A 159 -23.94 -10.73 -17.53
C ALA A 159 -23.64 -10.18 -16.15
N VAL A 160 -24.56 -10.35 -15.30
CA VAL A 160 -24.26 -10.71 -13.93
C VAL A 160 -23.37 -11.96 -13.96
N LEU A 161 -22.51 -12.13 -12.97
CA LEU A 161 -21.72 -13.34 -12.76
C LEU A 161 -22.47 -14.60 -13.15
N PRO A 162 -21.83 -15.55 -13.87
CA PRO A 162 -22.48 -16.81 -14.19
C PRO A 162 -23.08 -17.43 -12.93
N THR A 163 -24.28 -17.96 -13.04
CA THR A 163 -25.01 -18.55 -11.90
C THR A 163 -24.22 -19.59 -11.14
N ARG A 164 -23.28 -20.26 -11.78
CA ARG A 164 -22.34 -21.21 -11.15
C ARG A 164 -21.50 -20.63 -10.02
N TRP A 165 -21.44 -19.31 -9.88
CA TRP A 165 -20.76 -18.66 -8.77
C TRP A 165 -21.70 -18.36 -7.60
N LEU A 166 -22.99 -18.63 -7.77
CA LEU A 166 -24.04 -18.46 -6.77
C LEU A 166 -24.50 -19.78 -6.17
N GLU A 167 -24.01 -20.91 -6.70
CA GLU A 167 -24.18 -22.26 -6.18
C GLU A 167 -22.95 -22.62 -5.29
#